data_e3db79d8da1d343ee9668fb85a1626f0
#
_entry.id   e3db79d8da1d343ee9668fb85a1626f0
#
_cell.length_a   1.000
_cell.length_b   1.000
_cell.length_c   1.000
_cell.angle_alpha   90.00
_cell.angle_beta   90.00
_cell.angle_gamma   90.00
#
_symmetry.space_group_name_H-M   'P 1'
#
loop_
_entity.id
_entity.type
_entity.pdbx_description
1 polymer ?
#
loop_
_entity_poly.entity_id
_entity_poly.type
_entity_poly.pdbx_seq_one_letter_code
_entity_poly.pdbx_strand_id
1 'polypeptide(L)'
;MRAAASRAREHQIVFCGLEVLRLIGERMENRGDVDGEDIRVVLSFMRDVAHRCLDNTEDILRFASLDGSIANHERARALFDELESAAGLAVAENFASLCRLYTDLLATAIFEDRRCLSTLDCDLTILSQFYEWEREVDEVARTHGPALHGLEAKYTAPHCI
;
A
#
# COMPACT_ATOMS: atom_id res chain seq x y z
N MET A 1 14.96 -15.10 -9.70
CA MET A 1 13.85 -14.78 -10.61
C MET A 1 12.47 -14.87 -9.96
N ARG A 2 12.12 -15.97 -9.30
CA ARG A 2 10.82 -16.09 -8.61
C ARG A 2 10.59 -15.03 -7.54
N ALA A 3 11.59 -14.73 -6.74
CA ALA A 3 11.53 -13.75 -5.67
C ALA A 3 11.19 -12.33 -6.17
N ALA A 4 11.83 -11.89 -7.26
CA ALA A 4 11.55 -10.59 -7.87
C ALA A 4 10.13 -10.53 -8.46
N ALA A 5 9.64 -11.63 -9.05
CA ALA A 5 8.29 -11.70 -9.60
C ALA A 5 7.22 -11.65 -8.49
N SER A 6 7.43 -12.36 -7.38
CA SER A 6 6.52 -12.34 -6.23
C SER A 6 6.42 -10.95 -5.61
N ARG A 7 7.55 -10.24 -5.48
CA ARG A 7 7.56 -8.88 -5.01
C ARG A 7 6.87 -7.91 -5.94
N ALA A 8 7.07 -8.06 -7.23
CA ALA A 8 6.38 -7.22 -8.21
C ALA A 8 4.86 -7.37 -8.10
N ARG A 9 4.36 -8.60 -7.87
CA ARG A 9 2.92 -8.84 -7.65
C ARG A 9 2.41 -8.25 -6.35
N GLU A 10 3.16 -8.41 -5.25
CA GLU A 10 2.84 -7.82 -3.95
C GLU A 10 2.75 -6.29 -4.05
N HIS A 11 3.74 -5.67 -4.67
CA HIS A 11 3.74 -4.23 -4.89
C HIS A 11 2.58 -3.79 -5.79
N GLN A 12 2.24 -4.57 -6.80
CA GLN A 12 1.13 -4.28 -7.70
C GLN A 12 -0.20 -4.20 -6.94
N ILE A 13 -0.45 -5.12 -6.00
CA ILE A 13 -1.65 -5.08 -5.15
C ILE A 13 -1.64 -3.87 -4.23
N VAL A 14 -0.51 -3.55 -3.62
CA VAL A 14 -0.38 -2.34 -2.79
C VAL A 14 -0.65 -1.10 -3.63
N PHE A 15 -0.13 -1.02 -4.84
CA PHE A 15 -0.40 0.10 -5.74
C PHE A 15 -1.87 0.20 -6.15
N CYS A 16 -2.57 -0.92 -6.32
CA CYS A 16 -4.03 -0.90 -6.51
C CYS A 16 -4.74 -0.23 -5.32
N GLY A 17 -4.37 -0.59 -4.11
CA GLY A 17 -4.92 0.05 -2.90
C GLY A 17 -4.61 1.53 -2.83
N LEU A 18 -3.38 1.94 -3.16
CA LEU A 18 -2.98 3.35 -3.21
C LEU A 18 -3.78 4.12 -4.26
N GLU A 19 -4.01 3.54 -5.42
CA GLU A 19 -4.81 4.15 -6.48
C GLU A 19 -6.26 4.37 -6.04
N VAL A 20 -6.87 3.39 -5.38
CA VAL A 20 -8.22 3.52 -4.80
C VAL A 20 -8.25 4.66 -3.78
N LEU A 21 -7.26 4.72 -2.90
CA LEU A 21 -7.17 5.76 -1.88
C LEU A 21 -7.03 7.15 -2.52
N ARG A 22 -6.21 7.26 -3.56
CA ARG A 22 -6.05 8.50 -4.32
C ARG A 22 -7.36 8.96 -4.96
N LEU A 23 -8.08 8.04 -5.60
CA LEU A 23 -9.36 8.31 -6.25
C LEU A 23 -10.42 8.76 -5.24
N ILE A 24 -10.49 8.11 -4.08
CA ILE A 24 -11.40 8.51 -3.01
C ILE A 24 -11.06 9.91 -2.51
N GLY A 25 -9.79 10.20 -2.27
CA GLY A 25 -9.33 11.51 -1.84
C GLY A 25 -9.67 12.62 -2.83
N GLU A 26 -9.44 12.40 -4.13
CA GLU A 26 -9.81 13.33 -5.19
C GLU A 26 -11.32 13.58 -5.25
N ARG A 27 -12.12 12.52 -5.10
CA ARG A 27 -13.57 12.65 -5.12
C ARG A 27 -14.08 13.46 -3.94
N MET A 28 -13.52 13.26 -2.75
CA MET A 28 -13.85 14.06 -1.56
C MET A 28 -13.45 15.52 -1.74
N GLU A 29 -12.29 15.80 -2.31
CA GLU A 29 -11.82 17.15 -2.59
C GLU A 29 -12.74 17.88 -3.57
N ASN A 30 -13.25 17.17 -4.56
CA ASN A 30 -14.20 17.69 -5.54
C ASN A 30 -15.66 17.67 -5.06
N ARG A 31 -15.87 17.45 -3.77
CA ARG A 31 -17.19 17.40 -3.12
C ARG A 31 -18.14 16.34 -3.71
N GLY A 32 -17.55 15.25 -4.24
CA GLY A 32 -18.32 14.10 -4.70
C GLY A 32 -18.72 13.21 -3.53
N ASP A 33 -19.70 12.34 -3.79
CA ASP A 33 -20.14 11.37 -2.80
C ASP A 33 -19.13 10.24 -2.66
N VAL A 34 -18.77 9.94 -1.41
CA VAL A 34 -17.91 8.81 -1.03
C VAL A 34 -18.60 8.03 0.08
N ASP A 35 -18.69 6.72 -0.12
CA ASP A 35 -19.22 5.82 0.89
C ASP A 35 -18.18 5.59 1.99
N GLY A 36 -18.57 5.83 3.24
CA GLY A 36 -17.69 5.58 4.40
C GLY A 36 -17.24 4.14 4.55
N GLU A 37 -18.04 3.20 4.07
CA GLU A 37 -17.66 1.77 4.05
C GLU A 37 -16.50 1.52 3.08
N ASP A 38 -16.49 2.18 1.94
CA ASP A 38 -15.40 2.07 0.96
C ASP A 38 -14.08 2.60 1.54
N ILE A 39 -14.15 3.70 2.29
CA ILE A 39 -12.98 4.22 3.01
C ILE A 39 -12.47 3.17 4.01
N ARG A 40 -13.37 2.56 4.76
CA ARG A 40 -13.01 1.53 5.73
C ARG A 40 -12.36 0.31 5.07
N VAL A 41 -12.88 -0.13 3.95
CA VAL A 41 -12.34 -1.27 3.19
C VAL A 41 -10.91 -0.99 2.72
N VAL A 42 -10.65 0.16 2.11
CA VAL A 42 -9.31 0.48 1.61
C VAL A 42 -8.31 0.72 2.76
N LEU A 43 -8.72 1.37 3.83
CA LEU A 43 -7.84 1.58 4.99
C LEU A 43 -7.52 0.27 5.71
N SER A 44 -8.49 -0.63 5.84
CA SER A 44 -8.26 -1.97 6.38
C SER A 44 -7.28 -2.77 5.52
N PHE A 45 -7.42 -2.70 4.20
CA PHE A 45 -6.47 -3.30 3.27
C PHE A 45 -5.06 -2.73 3.44
N MET A 46 -4.91 -1.42 3.53
CA MET A 46 -3.61 -0.79 3.70
C MET A 46 -2.95 -1.22 5.01
N ARG A 47 -3.73 -1.29 6.10
CA ARG A 47 -3.22 -1.76 7.39
C ARG A 47 -2.76 -3.21 7.32
N ASP A 48 -3.58 -4.09 6.79
CA ASP A 48 -3.35 -5.53 6.86
C ASP A 48 -2.34 -6.02 5.82
N VAL A 49 -2.27 -5.37 4.67
CA VAL A 49 -1.44 -5.80 3.54
C VAL A 49 -0.23 -4.90 3.34
N ALA A 50 -0.44 -3.60 3.16
CA ALA A 50 0.66 -2.70 2.83
C ALA A 50 1.66 -2.58 3.98
N HIS A 51 1.18 -2.46 5.22
CA HIS A 51 2.07 -2.38 6.38
C HIS A 51 2.78 -3.70 6.66
N ARG A 52 2.13 -4.84 6.42
CA ARG A 52 2.79 -6.14 6.49
C ARG A 52 3.88 -6.28 5.43
N CYS A 53 3.64 -5.76 4.23
CA CYS A 53 4.66 -5.68 3.18
C CYS A 53 5.88 -4.86 3.64
N LEU A 54 5.65 -3.72 4.29
CA LEU A 54 6.73 -2.91 4.86
C LEU A 54 7.50 -3.68 5.94
N ASP A 55 6.82 -4.34 6.86
CA ASP A 55 7.44 -5.13 7.93
C ASP A 55 8.33 -6.24 7.36
N ASN A 56 7.82 -6.99 6.39
CA ASN A 56 8.57 -8.05 5.73
C ASN A 56 9.81 -7.51 5.00
N THR A 57 9.68 -6.38 4.35
CA THR A 57 10.80 -5.70 3.69
C THR A 57 11.85 -5.25 4.68
N GLU A 58 11.44 -4.67 5.82
CA GLU A 58 12.36 -4.25 6.89
C GLU A 58 13.16 -5.42 7.44
N ASP A 59 12.53 -6.57 7.65
CA ASP A 59 13.21 -7.77 8.14
C ASP A 59 14.34 -8.18 7.19
N ILE A 60 14.12 -8.14 5.90
CA ILE A 60 15.14 -8.44 4.90
C ILE A 60 16.25 -7.39 4.87
N LEU A 61 15.87 -6.11 4.89
CA LEU A 61 16.85 -5.02 4.88
C LEU A 61 17.78 -5.09 6.11
N ARG A 62 17.22 -5.37 7.29
CA ARG A 62 17.99 -5.54 8.52
C ARG A 62 18.90 -6.76 8.46
N PHE A 63 18.40 -7.89 7.95
CA PHE A 63 19.19 -9.10 7.77
C PHE A 63 20.40 -8.86 6.86
N ALA A 64 20.19 -8.10 5.78
CA ALA A 64 21.23 -7.74 4.83
C ALA A 64 22.08 -6.55 5.28
N SER A 65 21.87 -6.00 6.48
CA SER A 65 22.55 -4.80 7.01
C SER A 65 22.35 -3.57 6.11
N LEU A 66 21.20 -3.46 5.50
CA LEU A 66 20.80 -2.31 4.68
C LEU A 66 19.82 -1.45 5.47
N ASP A 67 20.04 -0.14 5.47
CA ASP A 67 19.12 0.81 6.12
C ASP A 67 17.94 1.16 5.20
N GLY A 68 18.16 1.15 3.91
CA GLY A 68 17.13 1.36 2.90
C GLY A 68 16.23 2.55 3.20
N SER A 69 14.93 2.31 3.10
CA SER A 69 13.88 3.30 3.34
C SER A 69 13.16 3.12 4.68
N ILE A 70 13.80 2.54 5.70
CA ILE A 70 13.15 2.28 7.01
C ILE A 70 12.58 3.57 7.62
N ALA A 71 13.29 4.69 7.52
CA ALA A 71 12.78 5.98 8.00
C ALA A 71 11.52 6.42 7.26
N ASN A 72 11.41 6.13 5.97
CA ASN A 72 10.21 6.40 5.18
C ASN A 72 9.06 5.45 5.55
N HIS A 73 9.36 4.21 5.93
CA HIS A 73 8.36 3.29 6.46
C HIS A 73 7.74 3.83 7.75
N GLU A 74 8.54 4.33 8.67
CA GLU A 74 8.07 4.92 9.93
C GLU A 74 7.18 6.15 9.68
N ARG A 75 7.59 7.01 8.74
CA ARG A 75 6.77 8.16 8.31
C ARG A 75 5.46 7.71 7.69
N ALA A 76 5.46 6.69 6.86
CA ALA A 76 4.26 6.16 6.22
C ALA A 76 3.28 5.64 7.27
N ARG A 77 3.76 4.91 8.29
CA ARG A 77 2.92 4.45 9.40
C ARG A 77 2.32 5.61 10.19
N ALA A 78 3.12 6.64 10.49
CA ALA A 78 2.65 7.83 11.20
C ALA A 78 1.58 8.59 10.40
N LEU A 79 1.78 8.77 9.10
CA LEU A 79 0.78 9.37 8.22
C LEU A 79 -0.48 8.53 8.12
N PHE A 80 -0.36 7.21 8.13
CA PHE A 80 -1.50 6.32 8.11
C PHE A 80 -2.35 6.46 9.38
N ASP A 81 -1.73 6.57 10.54
CA ASP A 81 -2.43 6.81 11.80
C ASP A 81 -3.20 8.14 11.75
N GLU A 82 -2.61 9.19 11.20
CA GLU A 82 -3.29 10.47 10.98
C GLU A 82 -4.46 10.33 9.99
N LEU A 83 -4.28 9.56 8.94
CA LEU A 83 -5.29 9.29 7.92
C LEU A 83 -6.50 8.57 8.50
N GLU A 84 -6.28 7.54 9.33
CA GLU A 84 -7.36 6.84 10.04
C GLU A 84 -8.12 7.77 10.98
N SER A 85 -7.42 8.62 11.71
CA SER A 85 -8.02 9.59 12.59
C SER A 85 -8.87 10.62 11.83
N ALA A 86 -8.36 11.11 10.70
CA ALA A 86 -9.08 12.07 9.84
C ALA A 86 -10.34 11.44 9.22
N ALA A 87 -10.28 10.17 8.84
CA ALA A 87 -11.44 9.44 8.33
C ALA A 87 -12.59 9.38 9.34
N GLY A 88 -12.26 9.21 10.63
CA GLY A 88 -13.26 9.21 11.72
C GLY A 88 -13.87 10.57 12.02
N LEU A 89 -13.17 11.67 11.70
CA LEU A 89 -13.60 13.04 12.00
C LEU A 89 -14.37 13.71 10.86
N ALA A 90 -14.52 13.07 9.71
CA ALA A 90 -15.27 13.54 8.54
C ALA A 90 -14.84 14.91 7.98
N VAL A 91 -13.57 15.29 8.15
CA VAL A 91 -13.00 16.51 7.55
C VAL A 91 -12.42 16.19 6.17
N ALA A 92 -13.21 16.37 5.14
CA ALA A 92 -12.89 15.95 3.76
C ALA A 92 -11.59 16.54 3.22
N GLU A 93 -11.31 17.81 3.45
CA GLU A 93 -10.11 18.46 2.93
C GLU A 93 -8.84 17.90 3.56
N ASN A 94 -8.86 17.69 4.88
CA ASN A 94 -7.73 17.12 5.60
C ASN A 94 -7.48 15.66 5.17
N PHE A 95 -8.55 14.88 5.04
CA PHE A 95 -8.45 13.49 4.57
C PHE A 95 -7.85 13.41 3.16
N ALA A 96 -8.32 14.25 2.22
CA ALA A 96 -7.80 14.27 0.86
C ALA A 96 -6.30 14.63 0.80
N SER A 97 -5.87 15.62 1.60
CA SER A 97 -4.46 16.00 1.69
C SER A 97 -3.59 14.87 2.26
N LEU A 98 -4.06 14.21 3.30
CA LEU A 98 -3.38 13.07 3.91
C LEU A 98 -3.31 11.87 2.94
N CYS A 99 -4.36 11.63 2.15
CA CYS A 99 -4.34 10.60 1.12
C CYS A 99 -3.19 10.83 0.12
N ARG A 100 -3.02 12.06 -0.35
CA ARG A 100 -1.93 12.39 -1.29
C ARG A 100 -0.56 12.20 -0.65
N LEU A 101 -0.36 12.74 0.53
CA LEU A 101 0.92 12.62 1.25
C LEU A 101 1.29 11.17 1.51
N TYR A 102 0.35 10.39 2.01
CA TYR A 102 0.55 8.97 2.28
C TYR A 102 0.86 8.17 1.01
N THR A 103 0.07 8.39 -0.04
CA THR A 103 0.24 7.70 -1.31
C THR A 103 1.61 7.98 -1.93
N ASP A 104 2.02 9.24 -1.97
CA ASP A 104 3.32 9.64 -2.52
C ASP A 104 4.47 9.08 -1.69
N LEU A 105 4.38 9.17 -0.37
CA LEU A 105 5.43 8.68 0.51
C LEU A 105 5.58 7.17 0.43
N LEU A 106 4.47 6.41 0.46
CA LEU A 106 4.52 4.96 0.38
C LEU A 106 5.02 4.48 -0.98
N ALA A 107 4.58 5.10 -2.06
CA ALA A 107 5.08 4.78 -3.40
C ALA A 107 6.60 5.03 -3.49
N THR A 108 7.09 6.13 -2.98
CA THR A 108 8.52 6.45 -2.92
C THR A 108 9.29 5.40 -2.10
N ALA A 109 8.77 5.04 -0.94
CA ALA A 109 9.38 4.01 -0.09
C ALA A 109 9.49 2.66 -0.81
N ILE A 110 8.44 2.24 -1.51
CA ILE A 110 8.44 0.99 -2.28
C ILE A 110 9.49 1.03 -3.41
N PHE A 111 9.62 2.14 -4.13
CA PHE A 111 10.65 2.28 -5.17
C PHE A 111 12.06 2.23 -4.59
N GLU A 112 12.31 2.87 -3.47
CA GLU A 112 13.61 2.81 -2.77
C GLU A 112 13.91 1.39 -2.30
N ASP A 113 12.94 0.70 -1.74
CA ASP A 113 13.06 -0.69 -1.31
C ASP A 113 13.42 -1.61 -2.47
N ARG A 114 12.77 -1.47 -3.60
CA ARG A 114 13.09 -2.23 -4.81
C ARG A 114 14.53 -2.02 -5.25
N ARG A 115 15.00 -0.78 -5.20
CA ARG A 115 16.38 -0.46 -5.57
C ARG A 115 17.37 -1.11 -4.61
N CYS A 116 17.12 -1.03 -3.31
CA CYS A 116 17.96 -1.68 -2.29
C CYS A 116 17.97 -3.19 -2.46
N LEU A 117 16.80 -3.81 -2.63
CA LEU A 117 16.66 -5.26 -2.75
C LEU A 117 17.30 -5.82 -4.05
N SER A 118 17.35 -5.03 -5.11
CA SER A 118 17.99 -5.42 -6.37
C SER A 118 19.51 -5.61 -6.24
N THR A 119 20.12 -5.05 -5.18
CA THR A 119 21.55 -5.18 -4.90
C THR A 119 21.90 -6.43 -4.09
N LEU A 120 20.91 -7.15 -3.56
CA LEU A 120 21.12 -8.34 -2.75
C LEU A 120 21.49 -9.54 -3.60
N ASP A 121 22.60 -10.20 -3.25
CA ASP A 121 22.93 -11.51 -3.77
C ASP A 121 21.95 -12.55 -3.21
N CYS A 122 21.64 -13.58 -4.03
CA CYS A 122 20.72 -14.64 -3.64
C CYS A 122 21.33 -15.51 -2.52
N ASP A 123 20.96 -15.24 -1.28
CA ASP A 123 21.21 -16.10 -0.13
C ASP A 123 20.04 -17.09 0.02
N LEU A 124 20.33 -18.35 0.36
CA LEU A 124 19.34 -19.39 0.59
C LEU A 124 18.34 -19.04 1.70
N THR A 125 18.77 -18.34 2.73
CA THR A 125 17.91 -17.88 3.82
C THR A 125 16.89 -16.86 3.32
N ILE A 126 17.33 -15.93 2.50
CA ILE A 126 16.45 -14.94 1.85
C ILE A 126 15.47 -15.63 0.92
N LEU A 127 15.93 -16.62 0.15
CA LEU A 127 15.06 -17.39 -0.76
C LEU A 127 13.94 -18.12 -0.02
N SER A 128 14.19 -18.68 1.16
CA SER A 128 13.14 -19.37 1.93
C SER A 128 12.04 -18.41 2.41
N GLN A 129 12.40 -17.20 2.82
CA GLN A 129 11.43 -16.15 3.17
C GLN A 129 10.61 -15.71 1.96
N PHE A 130 11.21 -15.66 0.78
CA PHE A 130 10.49 -15.35 -0.45
C PHE A 130 9.44 -16.41 -0.84
N TYR A 131 9.69 -17.69 -0.57
CA TYR A 131 8.72 -18.75 -0.83
C TYR A 131 7.47 -18.65 0.05
N GLU A 132 7.63 -18.27 1.31
CA GLU A 132 6.50 -18.00 2.21
C GLU A 132 5.69 -16.80 1.70
N TRP A 133 6.35 -15.75 1.27
CA TRP A 133 5.69 -14.57 0.71
C TRP A 133 4.92 -14.86 -0.56
N GLU A 134 5.44 -15.72 -1.44
CA GLU A 134 4.75 -16.08 -2.68
C GLU A 134 3.36 -16.65 -2.41
N ARG A 135 3.23 -17.48 -1.40
CA ARG A 135 1.94 -18.03 -0.96
C ARG A 135 1.03 -16.97 -0.37
N GLU A 136 1.57 -16.11 0.48
CA GLU A 136 0.81 -15.01 1.09
C GLU A 136 0.30 -14.03 0.05
N VAL A 137 1.12 -13.67 -0.92
CA VAL A 137 0.75 -12.74 -2.00
C VAL A 137 -0.39 -13.28 -2.85
N ASP A 138 -0.36 -14.55 -3.20
CA ASP A 138 -1.42 -15.16 -4.00
C ASP A 138 -2.74 -15.21 -3.21
N GLU A 139 -2.69 -15.47 -1.91
CA GLU A 139 -3.87 -15.43 -1.04
C GLU A 139 -4.43 -14.01 -0.89
N VAL A 140 -3.56 -13.04 -0.66
CA VAL A 140 -3.91 -11.62 -0.57
C VAL A 140 -4.56 -11.13 -1.87
N ALA A 141 -4.00 -11.50 -3.02
CA ALA A 141 -4.55 -11.14 -4.33
C ALA A 141 -5.96 -11.71 -4.54
N ARG A 142 -6.19 -12.95 -4.13
CA ARG A 142 -7.52 -13.58 -4.23
C ARG A 142 -8.53 -12.97 -3.26
N THR A 143 -8.09 -12.63 -2.06
CA THR A 143 -8.95 -12.10 -1.00
C THR A 143 -9.34 -10.66 -1.25
N HIS A 144 -8.40 -9.80 -1.63
CA HIS A 144 -8.59 -8.35 -1.72
C HIS A 144 -8.72 -7.81 -3.14
N GLY A 145 -8.16 -8.51 -4.13
CA GLY A 145 -8.13 -8.05 -5.52
C GLY A 145 -9.50 -7.67 -6.09
N PRO A 146 -10.53 -8.53 -6.01
CA PRO A 146 -11.86 -8.21 -6.55
C PRO A 146 -12.48 -6.97 -5.91
N ALA A 147 -12.36 -6.81 -4.58
CA ALA A 147 -12.89 -5.65 -3.87
C ALA A 147 -12.19 -4.36 -4.31
N LEU A 148 -10.87 -4.37 -4.41
CA LEU A 148 -10.09 -3.21 -4.86
C LEU A 148 -10.39 -2.83 -6.31
N HIS A 149 -10.51 -3.80 -7.20
CA HIS A 149 -10.89 -3.55 -8.60
C HIS A 149 -12.30 -2.97 -8.71
N GLY A 150 -13.23 -3.45 -7.89
CA GLY A 150 -14.58 -2.89 -7.81
C GLY A 150 -14.58 -1.44 -7.34
N LEU A 151 -13.79 -1.11 -6.33
CA LEU A 151 -13.64 0.26 -5.83
C LEU A 151 -12.95 1.17 -6.86
N GLU A 152 -11.92 0.69 -7.53
CA GLU A 152 -11.26 1.43 -8.60
C GLU A 152 -12.26 1.79 -9.71
N ALA A 153 -13.04 0.82 -10.17
CA ALA A 153 -14.07 1.05 -11.19
C ALA A 153 -15.13 2.05 -10.71
N LYS A 154 -15.60 1.93 -9.47
CA LYS A 154 -16.60 2.81 -8.86
C LYS A 154 -16.15 4.27 -8.84
N TYR A 155 -14.91 4.52 -8.43
CA TYR A 155 -14.38 5.87 -8.25
C TYR A 155 -13.69 6.43 -9.50
N THR A 156 -13.41 5.62 -10.50
CA THR A 156 -12.96 6.07 -11.82
C THR A 156 -14.13 6.51 -12.71
N ALA A 157 -15.33 5.95 -12.50
CA ALA A 157 -16.50 6.29 -13.28
C ALA A 157 -16.82 7.79 -13.17
N PRO A 158 -17.14 8.49 -14.29
CA PRO A 158 -17.53 9.88 -14.24
C PRO A 158 -18.79 10.04 -13.40
N HIS A 159 -18.84 11.10 -12.59
CA HIS A 159 -20.09 11.46 -11.90
C HIS A 159 -21.19 11.67 -12.91
N CYS A 160 -22.22 10.84 -12.85
CA CYS A 160 -23.49 11.18 -13.50
C CYS A 160 -24.11 12.33 -12.69
N ILE A 161 -24.10 13.50 -13.27
CA ILE A 161 -24.84 14.65 -12.77
C ILE A 161 -26.32 14.42 -13.04
#